data_9b3d495a8279b37c0485e61ef9720f6c
#
_entry.id   9b3d495a8279b37c0485e61ef9720f6c
#
_cell.length_a   1.000
_cell.length_b   1.000
_cell.length_c   1.000
_cell.angle_alpha   90.00
_cell.angle_beta   90.00
_cell.angle_gamma   90.00
#
_symmetry.space_group_name_H-M   'P 1'
#
loop_
_entity.id
_entity.type
_entity.pdbx_description
1 polymer ?
#
loop_
_entity_poly.entity_id
_entity_poly.type
_entity_poly.pdbx_seq_one_letter_code
_entity_poly.pdbx_strand_id
1 'polypeptide(L)'
;MKRILLAFGFLLSSLSYAQQEIKIDIADALIIKSLEFSYERYINSESSFGISALFNLAKESEDFRYNEDLMITPYYRHYFSSAAAWNLFGEGFVGINSGKGAKLVEYTDAALGIAIGTKYASQSGLTIDLYGGLGRNLFTAESPVIVPRLGLNVGWRF
;
A
#
# COMPACT_ATOMS: atom_id res chain seq x y z
N MET A 1 -22.92 25.47 -9.96
CA MET A 1 -21.82 25.09 -10.86
C MET A 1 -20.52 25.90 -10.63
N LYS A 2 -20.52 27.24 -10.66
CA LYS A 2 -19.30 28.05 -10.43
C LYS A 2 -18.60 27.82 -9.09
N ARG A 3 -19.34 27.58 -7.99
CA ARG A 3 -18.77 27.29 -6.65
C ARG A 3 -18.10 25.92 -6.57
N ILE A 4 -18.62 24.92 -7.33
CA ILE A 4 -18.03 23.58 -7.40
C ILE A 4 -16.73 23.61 -8.23
N LEU A 5 -16.71 24.39 -9.33
CA LEU A 5 -15.50 24.61 -10.12
C LEU A 5 -14.40 25.34 -9.35
N LEU A 6 -14.76 26.31 -8.51
CA LEU A 6 -13.81 27.01 -7.64
C LEU A 6 -13.27 26.09 -6.54
N ALA A 7 -14.11 25.24 -5.91
CA ALA A 7 -13.67 24.25 -4.94
C ALA A 7 -12.75 23.20 -5.57
N PHE A 8 -13.06 22.76 -6.80
CA PHE A 8 -12.24 21.81 -7.56
C PHE A 8 -10.90 22.45 -7.99
N GLY A 9 -10.92 23.73 -8.39
CA GLY A 9 -9.70 24.50 -8.70
C GLY A 9 -8.81 24.71 -7.47
N PHE A 10 -9.40 24.92 -6.28
CA PHE A 10 -8.66 25.06 -5.02
C PHE A 10 -8.07 23.70 -4.56
N LEU A 11 -8.80 22.60 -4.77
CA LEU A 11 -8.25 21.26 -4.56
C LEU A 11 -7.07 20.96 -5.49
N LEU A 12 -7.16 21.32 -6.76
CA LEU A 12 -6.08 21.11 -7.72
C LEU A 12 -4.85 21.98 -7.44
N SER A 13 -5.01 23.22 -6.97
CA SER A 13 -3.89 24.09 -6.61
C SER A 13 -3.13 23.63 -5.35
N SER A 14 -3.80 22.95 -4.42
CA SER A 14 -3.14 22.35 -3.26
C SER A 14 -2.33 21.10 -3.59
N LEU A 15 -2.49 20.53 -4.80
CA LEU A 15 -1.74 19.38 -5.28
C LEU A 15 -0.29 19.73 -5.71
N SER A 16 0.02 21.01 -5.93
CA SER A 16 1.27 21.44 -6.59
C SER A 16 2.53 21.44 -5.71
N TYR A 17 2.43 21.27 -4.39
CA TYR A 17 3.58 21.35 -3.48
C TYR A 17 3.87 20.09 -2.66
N ALA A 18 3.04 19.06 -2.76
CA ALA A 18 3.26 17.82 -2.05
C ALA A 18 4.04 16.83 -2.92
N GLN A 19 5.17 16.33 -2.44
CA GLN A 19 5.89 15.24 -3.11
C GLN A 19 4.95 14.03 -3.24
N GLN A 20 4.97 13.44 -4.42
CA GLN A 20 4.13 12.30 -4.79
C GLN A 20 5.01 11.17 -5.33
N GLU A 21 4.61 9.94 -5.08
CA GLU A 21 5.33 8.75 -5.53
C GLU A 21 4.37 7.77 -6.17
N ILE A 22 4.82 7.15 -7.26
CA ILE A 22 4.19 5.97 -7.84
C ILE A 22 5.18 4.82 -7.69
N LYS A 23 4.71 3.67 -7.24
CA LYS A 23 5.55 2.51 -6.94
C LYS A 23 4.92 1.22 -7.43
N ILE A 24 5.77 0.23 -7.67
CA ILE A 24 5.39 -1.15 -7.95
C ILE A 24 6.13 -2.07 -6.98
N ASP A 25 5.45 -3.09 -6.47
CA ASP A 25 6.07 -4.13 -5.66
C ASP A 25 6.73 -5.18 -6.54
N ILE A 26 8.05 -5.28 -6.43
CA ILE A 26 8.83 -6.25 -7.22
C ILE A 26 8.98 -7.59 -6.51
N ALA A 27 8.90 -7.66 -5.17
CA ALA A 27 8.93 -8.91 -4.45
C ALA A 27 7.64 -9.71 -4.70
N ASP A 28 6.50 -9.06 -4.63
CA ASP A 28 5.21 -9.66 -4.95
C ASP A 28 5.15 -10.17 -6.38
N ALA A 29 5.68 -9.38 -7.34
CA ALA A 29 5.69 -9.78 -8.73
C ALA A 29 6.58 -11.01 -9.01
N LEU A 30 7.74 -11.12 -8.36
CA LEU A 30 8.71 -12.16 -8.63
C LEU A 30 8.50 -13.43 -7.80
N ILE A 31 8.03 -13.31 -6.55
CA ILE A 31 7.97 -14.43 -5.60
C ILE A 31 6.55 -14.99 -5.52
N ILE A 32 5.54 -14.12 -5.46
CA ILE A 32 4.14 -14.49 -5.16
C ILE A 32 3.27 -14.44 -6.40
N LYS A 33 3.82 -13.94 -7.53
CA LYS A 33 3.10 -13.72 -8.80
C LYS A 33 1.87 -12.83 -8.63
N SER A 34 2.01 -11.79 -7.83
CA SER A 34 1.01 -10.75 -7.64
C SER A 34 1.55 -9.42 -8.14
N LEU A 35 0.67 -8.55 -8.59
CA LEU A 35 1.02 -7.18 -8.97
C LEU A 35 0.44 -6.22 -7.94
N GLU A 36 1.28 -5.46 -7.26
CA GLU A 36 0.85 -4.37 -6.39
C GLU A 36 1.40 -3.05 -6.92
N PHE A 37 0.49 -2.10 -7.15
CA PHE A 37 0.80 -0.72 -7.47
C PHE A 37 0.42 0.15 -6.29
N SER A 38 1.25 1.15 -5.98
CA SER A 38 0.92 2.10 -4.92
C SER A 38 1.19 3.54 -5.34
N TYR A 39 0.36 4.41 -4.81
CA TYR A 39 0.51 5.86 -4.88
C TYR A 39 0.64 6.40 -3.47
N GLU A 40 1.61 7.26 -3.23
CA GLU A 40 1.85 7.88 -1.93
C GLU A 40 2.03 9.38 -2.09
N ARG A 41 1.42 10.14 -1.19
CA ARG A 41 1.50 11.60 -1.14
C ARG A 41 1.94 12.07 0.23
N TYR A 42 2.97 12.89 0.29
CA TYR A 42 3.44 13.49 1.52
C TYR A 42 2.52 14.63 1.97
N ILE A 43 2.23 14.68 3.26
CA ILE A 43 1.50 15.77 3.92
C ILE A 43 2.51 16.79 4.45
N ASN A 44 3.62 16.28 4.98
CA ASN A 44 4.76 17.02 5.49
C ASN A 44 6.03 16.16 5.40
N SER A 45 7.16 16.62 5.95
CA SER A 45 8.44 15.90 5.92
C SER A 45 8.44 14.56 6.65
N GLU A 46 7.47 14.33 7.54
CA GLU A 46 7.43 13.17 8.44
C GLU A 46 6.21 12.28 8.22
N SER A 47 5.27 12.68 7.35
CA SER A 47 4.01 11.96 7.21
C SER A 47 3.52 11.91 5.77
N SER A 48 2.92 10.79 5.41
CA SER A 48 2.28 10.58 4.12
C SER A 48 1.00 9.77 4.23
N PHE A 49 0.15 9.92 3.23
CA PHE A 49 -0.94 9.00 2.93
C PHE A 49 -0.69 8.32 1.60
N GLY A 50 -1.13 7.07 1.51
CA GLY A 50 -1.07 6.34 0.26
C GLY A 50 -2.22 5.37 0.10
N ILE A 51 -2.28 4.80 -1.08
CA ILE A 51 -3.19 3.73 -1.44
C ILE A 51 -2.44 2.73 -2.31
N SER A 52 -2.61 1.46 -2.04
CA SER A 52 -2.13 0.40 -2.91
C SER A 52 -3.27 -0.48 -3.42
N ALA A 53 -3.05 -1.10 -4.57
CA ALA A 53 -3.94 -2.07 -5.18
C ALA A 53 -3.12 -3.31 -5.58
N LEU A 54 -3.43 -4.43 -4.95
CA LEU A 54 -2.83 -5.74 -5.21
C LEU A 54 -3.79 -6.57 -6.04
N PHE A 55 -3.26 -7.21 -7.07
CA PHE A 55 -3.93 -8.16 -7.95
C PHE A 55 -3.16 -9.48 -7.94
N ASN A 56 -3.77 -10.52 -7.44
CA ASN A 56 -3.16 -11.84 -7.42
C ASN A 56 -3.30 -12.51 -8.80
N LEU A 57 -2.17 -12.86 -9.40
CA LEU A 57 -2.10 -13.55 -10.69
C LEU A 57 -1.70 -15.02 -10.55
N ALA A 58 -1.39 -15.48 -9.32
CA ALA A 58 -1.02 -16.86 -9.05
C ALA A 58 -2.20 -17.80 -9.24
N LYS A 59 -1.92 -18.99 -9.78
CA LYS A 59 -2.94 -20.04 -9.89
C LYS A 59 -3.22 -20.67 -8.53
N GLU A 60 -4.44 -21.20 -8.34
CA GLU A 60 -4.85 -21.85 -7.07
C GLU A 60 -3.95 -23.04 -6.68
N SER A 61 -3.23 -23.63 -7.61
CA SER A 61 -2.32 -24.78 -7.41
C SER A 61 -0.91 -24.38 -6.95
N GLU A 62 -0.62 -23.11 -6.73
CA GLU A 62 0.72 -22.67 -6.34
C GLU A 62 0.87 -22.59 -4.82
N ASP A 63 2.01 -23.12 -4.31
CA ASP A 63 2.28 -23.24 -2.86
C ASP A 63 2.52 -21.87 -2.19
N PHE A 64 3.01 -20.88 -2.95
CA PHE A 64 3.26 -19.52 -2.47
C PHE A 64 2.35 -18.55 -3.20
N ARG A 65 1.21 -18.24 -2.57
CA ARG A 65 0.28 -17.20 -3.04
C ARG A 65 -0.37 -16.51 -1.85
N TYR A 66 -0.84 -15.30 -2.07
CA TYR A 66 -1.78 -14.66 -1.14
C TYR A 66 -3.15 -15.35 -1.22
N ASN A 67 -3.85 -15.38 -0.10
CA ASN A 67 -5.26 -15.82 -0.07
C ASN A 67 -6.18 -14.77 -0.73
N GLU A 68 -5.75 -13.53 -0.72
CA GLU A 68 -6.43 -12.40 -1.33
C GLU A 68 -6.21 -12.41 -2.85
N ASP A 69 -7.29 -12.38 -3.63
CA ASP A 69 -7.24 -12.24 -5.09
C ASP A 69 -7.15 -10.75 -5.48
N LEU A 70 -7.80 -9.90 -4.68
CA LEU A 70 -7.76 -8.44 -4.81
C LEU A 70 -7.67 -7.81 -3.43
N MET A 71 -6.79 -6.83 -3.26
CA MET A 71 -6.73 -6.03 -2.05
C MET A 71 -6.47 -4.57 -2.37
N ILE A 72 -7.29 -3.68 -1.82
CA ILE A 72 -7.11 -2.23 -1.87
C ILE A 72 -6.75 -1.76 -0.47
N THR A 73 -5.62 -1.07 -0.34
CA THR A 73 -5.05 -0.74 0.96
C THR A 73 -4.74 0.75 1.07
N PRO A 74 -5.67 1.58 1.55
CA PRO A 74 -5.31 2.88 2.08
C PRO A 74 -4.43 2.75 3.31
N TYR A 75 -3.38 3.58 3.39
CA TYR A 75 -2.43 3.57 4.49
C TYR A 75 -1.96 4.97 4.85
N TYR A 76 -1.51 5.11 6.11
CA TYR A 76 -0.80 6.27 6.64
C TYR A 76 0.58 5.83 7.09
N ARG A 77 1.62 6.62 6.73
CA ARG A 77 3.00 6.42 7.19
C ARG A 77 3.49 7.59 8.01
N HIS A 78 4.19 7.26 9.07
CA HIS A 78 4.97 8.22 9.84
C HIS A 78 6.45 7.85 9.75
N TYR A 79 7.27 8.80 9.29
CA TYR A 79 8.72 8.67 9.12
C TYR A 79 9.42 9.19 10.37
N PHE A 80 10.27 8.37 10.97
CA PHE A 80 10.98 8.71 12.23
C PHE A 80 12.25 9.52 12.00
N SER A 81 12.72 9.64 10.75
CA SER A 81 13.90 10.42 10.38
C SER A 81 13.69 11.01 9.00
N SER A 82 13.92 12.30 8.84
CA SER A 82 13.82 13.00 7.56
C SER A 82 15.19 13.38 6.95
N ALA A 83 16.28 13.12 7.67
CA ALA A 83 17.62 13.59 7.31
C ALA A 83 18.52 12.54 6.68
N ALA A 84 18.15 11.26 6.73
CA ALA A 84 18.94 10.16 6.20
C ALA A 84 18.45 9.73 4.81
N ALA A 85 19.36 9.17 3.99
CA ALA A 85 18.99 8.57 2.72
C ALA A 85 18.04 7.37 2.91
N TRP A 86 18.17 6.66 4.03
CA TRP A 86 17.27 5.62 4.50
C TRP A 86 16.46 6.12 5.67
N ASN A 87 15.13 6.16 5.52
CA ASN A 87 14.19 6.64 6.53
C ASN A 87 13.37 5.47 7.07
N LEU A 88 13.41 5.25 8.37
CA LEU A 88 12.50 4.32 9.03
C LEU A 88 11.10 4.90 9.08
N PHE A 89 10.09 4.06 8.88
CA PHE A 89 8.69 4.43 9.03
C PHE A 89 7.86 3.38 9.73
N GLY A 90 6.80 3.85 10.41
CA GLY A 90 5.68 3.04 10.84
C GLY A 90 4.49 3.30 9.93
N GLU A 91 3.73 2.27 9.62
CA GLU A 91 2.55 2.33 8.76
C GLU A 91 1.34 1.79 9.51
N GLY A 92 0.22 2.51 9.45
CA GLY A 92 -1.11 2.00 9.78
C GLY A 92 -1.92 1.84 8.52
N PHE A 93 -2.60 0.72 8.33
CA PHE A 93 -3.35 0.46 7.11
C PHE A 93 -4.73 -0.15 7.37
N VAL A 94 -5.63 0.08 6.42
CA VAL A 94 -6.91 -0.61 6.28
C VAL A 94 -6.88 -1.34 4.95
N GLY A 95 -7.05 -2.65 4.94
CA GLY A 95 -7.14 -3.45 3.73
C GLY A 95 -8.59 -3.83 3.44
N ILE A 96 -9.08 -3.52 2.25
CA ILE A 96 -10.33 -4.09 1.73
C ILE A 96 -9.91 -5.20 0.80
N ASN A 97 -10.22 -6.44 1.18
CA ASN A 97 -9.72 -7.62 0.48
C ASN A 97 -10.85 -8.57 0.09
N SER A 98 -10.66 -9.28 -1.00
CA SER A 98 -11.52 -10.36 -1.45
C SER A 98 -10.68 -11.51 -1.96
N GLY A 99 -11.17 -12.72 -1.79
CA GLY A 99 -10.46 -13.93 -2.19
C GLY A 99 -11.25 -15.19 -1.86
N LYS A 100 -10.55 -16.32 -1.80
CA LYS A 100 -11.14 -17.60 -1.43
C LYS A 100 -10.55 -18.12 -0.14
N GLY A 101 -11.40 -18.36 0.84
CA GLY A 101 -11.03 -18.94 2.13
C GLY A 101 -10.65 -20.43 2.04
N ALA A 102 -10.29 -21.03 3.17
CA ALA A 102 -9.81 -22.42 3.25
C ALA A 102 -10.79 -23.49 2.67
N LYS A 103 -12.06 -23.19 2.57
CA LYS A 103 -13.10 -24.07 1.96
C LYS A 103 -13.45 -23.67 0.53
N LEU A 104 -12.61 -22.86 -0.14
CA LEU A 104 -12.89 -22.28 -1.47
C LEU A 104 -14.16 -21.42 -1.52
N VAL A 105 -14.62 -20.94 -0.37
CA VAL A 105 -15.73 -20.01 -0.27
C VAL A 105 -15.20 -18.61 -0.51
N GLU A 106 -15.83 -17.91 -1.43
CA GLU A 106 -15.50 -16.51 -1.71
C GLU A 106 -15.85 -15.63 -0.50
N TYR A 107 -14.96 -14.71 -0.19
CA TYR A 107 -15.18 -13.73 0.88
C TYR A 107 -14.80 -12.31 0.40
N THR A 108 -15.39 -11.33 1.06
CA THR A 108 -14.95 -9.93 1.03
C THR A 108 -14.90 -9.45 2.48
N ASP A 109 -13.77 -8.92 2.90
CA ASP A 109 -13.56 -8.49 4.28
C ASP A 109 -12.78 -7.16 4.32
N ALA A 110 -12.70 -6.59 5.50
CA ALA A 110 -11.80 -5.48 5.77
C ALA A 110 -10.85 -5.85 6.90
N ALA A 111 -9.58 -5.56 6.68
CA ALA A 111 -8.51 -5.77 7.64
C ALA A 111 -8.02 -4.44 8.21
N LEU A 112 -7.62 -4.46 9.48
CA LEU A 112 -6.87 -3.38 10.11
C LEU A 112 -5.49 -3.92 10.50
N GLY A 113 -4.43 -3.15 10.20
CA GLY A 113 -3.09 -3.61 10.46
C GLY A 113 -2.05 -2.50 10.61
N ILE A 114 -0.85 -2.96 10.95
CA ILE A 114 0.33 -2.12 11.10
C ILE A 114 1.50 -2.76 10.38
N ALA A 115 2.42 -1.93 9.89
CA ALA A 115 3.68 -2.35 9.31
C ALA A 115 4.82 -1.44 9.76
N ILE A 116 6.03 -1.92 9.66
CA ILE A 116 7.25 -1.14 9.84
C ILE A 116 8.14 -1.37 8.64
N GLY A 117 8.87 -0.33 8.25
CA GLY A 117 9.74 -0.44 7.11
C GLY A 117 10.79 0.65 7.03
N THR A 118 11.55 0.59 5.96
CA THR A 118 12.53 1.61 5.62
C THR A 118 12.37 2.03 4.17
N LYS A 119 12.60 3.31 3.92
CA LYS A 119 12.54 3.91 2.59
C LYS A 119 13.86 4.55 2.24
N TYR A 120 14.40 4.20 1.10
CA TYR A 120 15.45 4.94 0.43
C TYR A 120 14.86 5.94 -0.54
N ALA A 121 15.33 7.18 -0.52
CA ALA A 121 14.94 8.22 -1.47
C ALA A 121 16.19 8.88 -2.05
N SER A 122 16.36 8.74 -3.36
CA SER A 122 17.44 9.38 -4.12
C SER A 122 17.09 10.84 -4.45
N GLN A 123 18.11 11.66 -4.62
CA GLN A 123 17.92 13.04 -5.13
C GLN A 123 17.37 13.08 -6.56
N SER A 124 17.56 12.01 -7.35
CA SER A 124 17.02 11.90 -8.71
C SER A 124 15.54 11.52 -8.76
N GLY A 125 14.91 11.19 -7.62
CA GLY A 125 13.51 10.78 -7.55
C GLY A 125 13.29 9.27 -7.41
N LEU A 126 14.33 8.43 -7.57
CA LEU A 126 14.20 6.98 -7.33
C LEU A 126 13.88 6.74 -5.85
N THR A 127 12.88 5.90 -5.60
CA THR A 127 12.52 5.45 -4.25
C THR A 127 12.53 3.92 -4.16
N ILE A 128 12.95 3.40 -3.01
CA ILE A 128 12.93 1.98 -2.69
C ILE A 128 12.37 1.84 -1.28
N ASP A 129 11.29 1.08 -1.12
CA ASP A 129 10.70 0.77 0.19
C ASP A 129 10.87 -0.72 0.49
N LEU A 130 11.27 -1.04 1.70
CA LEU A 130 11.24 -2.40 2.25
C LEU A 130 10.42 -2.37 3.54
N TYR A 131 9.36 -3.18 3.61
CA TYR A 131 8.48 -3.19 4.78
C TYR A 131 7.89 -4.57 5.06
N GLY A 132 7.49 -4.74 6.32
CA GLY A 132 6.78 -5.92 6.78
C GLY A 132 5.78 -5.57 7.85
N GLY A 133 4.64 -6.24 7.83
CA GLY A 133 3.55 -5.99 8.75
C GLY A 133 2.51 -7.08 8.76
N LEU A 134 1.53 -6.92 9.62
CA LEU A 134 0.41 -7.83 9.79
C LEU A 134 -0.87 -7.04 10.01
N GLY A 135 -1.94 -7.49 9.38
CA GLY A 135 -3.30 -7.05 9.63
C GLY A 135 -4.18 -8.19 10.11
N ARG A 136 -5.38 -7.85 10.54
CA ARG A 136 -6.42 -8.79 10.93
C ARG A 136 -7.71 -8.46 10.22
N ASN A 137 -8.31 -9.45 9.58
CA ASN A 137 -9.67 -9.38 9.05
C ASN A 137 -10.70 -9.31 10.20
N LEU A 138 -11.75 -8.53 10.00
CA LEU A 138 -12.63 -8.08 11.10
C LEU A 138 -14.04 -8.65 11.04
N PHE A 139 -14.56 -9.00 9.87
CA PHE A 139 -16.00 -9.18 9.71
C PHE A 139 -16.44 -10.59 9.31
N THR A 140 -15.63 -11.32 8.54
CA THR A 140 -16.05 -12.58 7.92
C THR A 140 -15.32 -13.78 8.50
N ALA A 141 -16.05 -14.83 8.86
CA ALA A 141 -15.45 -16.07 9.41
C ALA A 141 -14.75 -16.92 8.33
N GLU A 142 -15.09 -16.72 7.07
CA GLU A 142 -14.54 -17.41 5.92
C GLU A 142 -13.18 -16.83 5.48
N SER A 143 -12.89 -15.58 5.87
CA SER A 143 -11.63 -14.91 5.56
C SER A 143 -10.48 -15.40 6.44
N PRO A 144 -9.24 -15.40 5.96
CA PRO A 144 -8.06 -15.62 6.80
C PRO A 144 -8.01 -14.62 7.94
N VAL A 145 -7.71 -15.07 9.15
CA VAL A 145 -7.65 -14.18 10.31
C VAL A 145 -6.52 -13.16 10.18
N ILE A 146 -5.37 -13.58 9.63
CA ILE A 146 -4.17 -12.77 9.48
C ILE A 146 -4.01 -12.41 8.01
N VAL A 147 -3.78 -11.13 7.76
CA VAL A 147 -3.44 -10.57 6.44
C VAL A 147 -1.98 -10.10 6.51
N PRO A 148 -1.06 -10.82 5.85
CA PRO A 148 0.33 -10.39 5.79
C PRO A 148 0.44 -9.14 4.92
N ARG A 149 1.37 -8.24 5.28
CA ARG A 149 1.71 -7.07 4.48
C ARG A 149 3.23 -6.99 4.40
N LEU A 150 3.75 -7.40 3.26
CA LEU A 150 5.17 -7.41 2.96
C LEU A 150 5.37 -6.67 1.64
N GLY A 151 6.52 -6.06 1.44
CA GLY A 151 6.79 -5.44 0.16
C GLY A 151 8.23 -4.98 -0.02
N LEU A 152 8.67 -5.04 -1.27
CA LEU A 152 9.86 -4.42 -1.80
C LEU A 152 9.44 -3.55 -2.99
N ASN A 153 9.09 -2.32 -2.70
CA ASN A 153 8.62 -1.38 -3.71
C ASN A 153 9.78 -0.63 -4.36
N VAL A 154 9.70 -0.46 -5.66
CA VAL A 154 10.52 0.47 -6.43
C VAL A 154 9.61 1.50 -7.08
N GLY A 155 9.97 2.76 -7.00
CA GLY A 155 9.13 3.83 -7.49
C GLY A 155 9.86 5.10 -7.85
N TRP A 156 9.07 6.08 -8.20
CA TRP A 156 9.55 7.39 -8.61
C TRP A 156 8.77 8.50 -7.92
N ARG A 157 9.52 9.47 -7.37
CA ARG A 157 9.01 10.70 -6.72
C ARG A 157 9.05 11.84 -7.72
N PHE A 158 7.97 12.62 -7.77
CA PHE A 158 7.81 13.79 -8.65
C PHE A 158 7.07 14.93 -7.96
#